data_e8c88ce69c677fd9beb3e3114b9a016c
#
_entry.id   e8c88ce69c677fd9beb3e3114b9a016c
#
_cell.length_a   1.000
_cell.length_b   1.000
_cell.length_c   1.000
_cell.angle_alpha   90.00
_cell.angle_beta   90.00
_cell.angle_gamma   90.00
#
_symmetry.space_group_name_H-M   'P 1'
#
loop_
_entity.id
_entity.type
_entity.pdbx_description
1 polymer ?
#
loop_
_entity_poly.entity_id
_entity_poly.type
_entity_poly.pdbx_seq_one_letter_code
_entity_poly.pdbx_strand_id
1 'polypeptide(L)'
;MCVRIEEWLGKENQLGIDIWKGKYQYEGETFEEWIERVSNGNKEIAELIRNKRFLFGGRILANRGLDERGKKVTYSNCYVLPQVGDSIEDIYKTCSDLARTFSYGGGVGIDISKLRPKDSFVNNTARKTSGACSFMDTFSQVTETIGQNGRRGALMISIDCTHPELLDFIEIKNDLDRVTKANISVRVTDDFMRAVIEDRDWELYYKSEHEETRKVIKAKEVFRMLCKNNWNMAEPKVYWAI
;
A
#
# COMPACT_ATOMS: atom_id res chain seq x y z
N MET A 1 23.66 -13.34 -32.18
CA MET A 1 22.99 -12.24 -32.95
C MET A 1 22.47 -11.26 -31.91
N CYS A 2 22.89 -9.99 -31.99
CA CYS A 2 22.50 -8.98 -30.99
C CYS A 2 21.05 -8.57 -31.30
N VAL A 3 20.12 -8.87 -30.40
CA VAL A 3 18.69 -8.53 -30.55
C VAL A 3 18.49 -7.09 -30.12
N ARG A 4 17.85 -6.27 -30.95
CA ARG A 4 17.47 -4.89 -30.58
C ARG A 4 16.08 -4.85 -29.98
N ILE A 5 15.81 -3.87 -29.12
CA ILE A 5 14.51 -3.73 -28.45
C ILE A 5 13.36 -3.56 -29.46
N GLU A 6 13.60 -2.81 -30.56
CA GLU A 6 12.64 -2.59 -31.63
C GLU A 6 12.28 -3.91 -32.36
N GLU A 7 13.24 -4.81 -32.51
CA GLU A 7 13.01 -6.13 -33.10
C GLU A 7 12.30 -7.06 -32.12
N TRP A 8 12.66 -6.96 -30.83
CA TRP A 8 12.07 -7.78 -29.78
C TRP A 8 10.63 -7.38 -29.45
N LEU A 9 10.31 -6.07 -29.34
CA LEU A 9 8.94 -5.61 -29.10
C LEU A 9 8.08 -5.54 -30.36
N GLY A 10 8.71 -5.43 -31.53
CA GLY A 10 8.07 -5.08 -32.80
C GLY A 10 8.19 -3.57 -33.06
N LYS A 11 8.55 -3.20 -34.27
CA LYS A 11 8.80 -1.81 -34.68
C LYS A 11 7.60 -0.89 -34.49
N GLU A 12 6.39 -1.46 -34.58
CA GLU A 12 5.12 -0.72 -34.40
C GLU A 12 4.80 -0.42 -32.92
N ASN A 13 5.50 -1.05 -31.97
CA ASN A 13 5.26 -0.88 -30.54
C ASN A 13 6.09 0.27 -29.95
N GLN A 14 5.87 1.48 -30.45
CA GLN A 14 6.59 2.66 -29.98
C GLN A 14 6.42 2.89 -28.47
N LEU A 15 5.20 2.72 -27.95
CA LEU A 15 4.92 2.85 -26.51
C LEU A 15 5.76 1.90 -25.67
N GLY A 16 5.88 0.63 -26.08
CA GLY A 16 6.71 -0.36 -25.37
C GLY A 16 8.19 0.00 -25.38
N ILE A 17 8.70 0.52 -26.52
CA ILE A 17 10.07 0.99 -26.67
C ILE A 17 10.34 2.20 -25.75
N ASP A 18 9.43 3.16 -25.70
CA ASP A 18 9.55 4.36 -24.86
C ASP A 18 9.49 4.01 -23.36
N ILE A 19 8.62 3.07 -22.99
CA ILE A 19 8.55 2.55 -21.61
C ILE A 19 9.85 1.84 -21.25
N TRP A 20 10.41 1.01 -22.12
CA TRP A 20 11.69 0.34 -21.86
C TRP A 20 12.81 1.37 -21.68
N LYS A 21 12.95 2.34 -22.59
CA LYS A 21 13.96 3.41 -22.52
C LYS A 21 13.80 4.28 -21.27
N GLY A 22 12.57 4.62 -20.89
CA GLY A 22 12.31 5.52 -19.77
C GLY A 22 12.33 4.88 -18.39
N LYS A 23 12.11 3.56 -18.30
CA LYS A 23 11.93 2.87 -16.99
C LYS A 23 12.89 1.73 -16.72
N TYR A 24 13.41 1.07 -17.75
CA TYR A 24 14.16 -0.17 -17.60
C TYR A 24 15.59 -0.09 -18.10
N GLN A 25 15.85 0.75 -19.10
CA GLN A 25 17.20 1.00 -19.61
C GLN A 25 18.00 1.83 -18.59
N TYR A 26 19.22 1.41 -18.31
CA TYR A 26 20.13 2.13 -17.44
C TYR A 26 21.25 2.78 -18.25
N GLU A 27 21.40 4.11 -18.12
CA GLU A 27 22.51 4.88 -18.73
C GLU A 27 22.81 4.57 -20.21
N GLY A 28 21.77 4.30 -21.01
CA GLY A 28 21.92 4.05 -22.44
C GLY A 28 22.38 2.64 -22.81
N GLU A 29 22.35 1.68 -21.88
CA GLU A 29 22.67 0.28 -22.18
C GLU A 29 21.86 -0.23 -23.39
N THR A 30 22.47 -1.10 -24.20
CA THR A 30 21.78 -1.80 -25.26
C THR A 30 20.79 -2.82 -24.69
N PHE A 31 19.87 -3.31 -25.52
CA PHE A 31 18.92 -4.32 -25.07
C PHE A 31 19.61 -5.64 -24.66
N GLU A 32 20.71 -5.99 -25.31
CA GLU A 32 21.49 -7.17 -24.96
C GLU A 32 22.24 -7.00 -23.62
N GLU A 33 22.83 -5.84 -23.37
CA GLU A 33 23.46 -5.53 -22.08
C GLU A 33 22.42 -5.50 -20.95
N TRP A 34 21.20 -5.01 -21.24
CA TRP A 34 20.10 -5.07 -20.30
C TRP A 34 19.69 -6.53 -19.98
N ILE A 35 19.59 -7.41 -21.00
CA ILE A 35 19.30 -8.84 -20.79
C ILE A 35 20.38 -9.46 -19.91
N GLU A 36 21.66 -9.19 -20.18
CA GLU A 36 22.79 -9.72 -19.41
C GLU A 36 22.72 -9.26 -17.95
N ARG A 37 22.50 -7.96 -17.72
CA ARG A 37 22.34 -7.40 -16.40
C ARG A 37 21.14 -8.02 -15.65
N VAL A 38 19.99 -8.08 -16.28
CA VAL A 38 18.74 -8.57 -15.65
C VAL A 38 18.79 -10.07 -15.39
N SER A 39 19.45 -10.84 -16.25
CA SER A 39 19.66 -12.28 -16.07
C SER A 39 20.76 -12.60 -15.05
N ASN A 40 21.57 -11.59 -14.67
CA ASN A 40 22.74 -11.75 -13.81
C ASN A 40 23.72 -12.79 -14.33
N GLY A 41 24.02 -12.75 -15.64
CA GLY A 41 24.91 -13.69 -16.29
C GLY A 41 24.35 -15.12 -16.48
N ASN A 42 23.11 -15.38 -16.05
CA ASN A 42 22.51 -16.71 -16.26
C ASN A 42 22.03 -16.86 -17.71
N LYS A 43 22.71 -17.72 -18.47
CA LYS A 43 22.46 -17.92 -19.91
C LYS A 43 21.06 -18.48 -20.19
N GLU A 44 20.54 -19.37 -19.35
CA GLU A 44 19.21 -19.95 -19.50
C GLU A 44 18.12 -18.87 -19.36
N ILE A 45 18.22 -18.04 -18.32
CA ILE A 45 17.29 -16.91 -18.09
C ILE A 45 17.39 -15.91 -19.24
N ALA A 46 18.59 -15.56 -19.67
CA ALA A 46 18.81 -14.66 -20.80
C ALA A 46 18.14 -15.18 -22.08
N GLU A 47 18.23 -16.48 -22.35
CA GLU A 47 17.60 -17.09 -23.51
C GLU A 47 16.07 -17.13 -23.39
N LEU A 48 15.53 -17.39 -22.20
CA LEU A 48 14.09 -17.30 -21.95
C LEU A 48 13.55 -15.88 -22.19
N ILE A 49 14.30 -14.85 -21.80
CA ILE A 49 13.94 -13.45 -22.06
C ILE A 49 13.99 -13.14 -23.56
N ARG A 50 15.08 -13.51 -24.26
CA ARG A 50 15.20 -13.32 -25.73
C ARG A 50 14.05 -13.95 -26.48
N ASN A 51 13.64 -15.15 -26.07
CA ASN A 51 12.56 -15.92 -26.69
C ASN A 51 11.16 -15.53 -26.19
N LYS A 52 11.00 -14.46 -25.40
CA LYS A 52 9.73 -13.95 -24.84
C LYS A 52 8.98 -14.97 -23.98
N ARG A 53 9.69 -15.92 -23.37
CA ARG A 53 9.11 -16.98 -22.55
C ARG A 53 9.05 -16.64 -21.06
N PHE A 54 9.85 -15.66 -20.65
CA PHE A 54 9.92 -15.24 -19.25
C PHE A 54 10.34 -13.76 -19.13
N LEU A 55 9.74 -13.05 -18.18
CA LEU A 55 10.17 -11.74 -17.71
C LEU A 55 10.02 -11.67 -16.20
N PHE A 56 10.98 -11.03 -15.56
CA PHE A 56 10.86 -10.68 -14.14
C PHE A 56 9.83 -9.58 -13.91
N GLY A 57 9.42 -9.40 -12.65
CA GLY A 57 8.65 -8.23 -12.24
C GLY A 57 9.40 -6.91 -12.48
N GLY A 58 8.66 -5.83 -12.68
CA GLY A 58 9.20 -4.54 -13.13
C GLY A 58 10.36 -3.99 -12.32
N ARG A 59 10.39 -4.21 -10.98
CA ARG A 59 11.51 -3.76 -10.13
C ARG A 59 12.81 -4.51 -10.41
N ILE A 60 12.73 -5.79 -10.68
CA ILE A 60 13.90 -6.60 -11.05
C ILE A 60 14.40 -6.18 -12.42
N LEU A 61 13.48 -5.98 -13.40
CA LEU A 61 13.83 -5.51 -14.74
C LEU A 61 14.52 -4.15 -14.74
N ALA A 62 14.11 -3.25 -13.83
CA ALA A 62 14.70 -1.92 -13.72
C ALA A 62 16.03 -1.92 -12.95
N ASN A 63 16.10 -2.68 -11.84
CA ASN A 63 17.08 -2.41 -10.79
C ASN A 63 18.17 -3.47 -10.63
N ARG A 64 17.98 -4.71 -11.13
CA ARG A 64 18.94 -5.80 -10.92
C ARG A 64 20.32 -5.44 -11.45
N GLY A 65 21.35 -5.68 -10.64
CA GLY A 65 22.74 -5.36 -10.94
C GLY A 65 23.10 -3.87 -10.78
N LEU A 66 22.17 -3.00 -10.36
CA LEU A 66 22.49 -1.58 -10.13
C LEU A 66 23.02 -1.33 -8.72
N ASP A 67 22.73 -2.17 -7.75
CA ASP A 67 23.32 -2.16 -6.42
C ASP A 67 24.82 -2.40 -6.45
N GLU A 68 25.30 -3.30 -7.30
CA GLU A 68 26.73 -3.53 -7.56
C GLU A 68 27.41 -2.29 -8.16
N ARG A 69 26.65 -1.41 -8.81
CA ARG A 69 27.09 -0.11 -9.34
C ARG A 69 26.90 1.04 -8.35
N GLY A 70 26.66 0.75 -7.06
CA GLY A 70 26.52 1.72 -5.98
C GLY A 70 25.18 2.45 -5.92
N LYS A 71 24.16 2.01 -6.66
CA LYS A 71 22.82 2.60 -6.59
C LYS A 71 22.04 2.01 -5.43
N LYS A 72 21.30 2.86 -4.73
CA LYS A 72 20.36 2.42 -3.68
C LYS A 72 19.04 2.03 -4.31
N VAL A 73 18.82 0.75 -4.51
CA VAL A 73 17.64 0.20 -5.18
C VAL A 73 16.95 -0.86 -4.35
N THR A 74 15.70 -1.19 -4.70
CA THR A 74 14.97 -2.31 -4.14
C THR A 74 14.48 -3.23 -5.26
N TYR A 75 14.37 -4.52 -4.95
CA TYR A 75 13.81 -5.54 -5.84
C TYR A 75 12.36 -5.88 -5.51
N SER A 76 11.86 -5.44 -4.34
CA SER A 76 10.48 -5.63 -3.91
C SER A 76 9.61 -4.43 -4.31
N ASN A 77 8.36 -4.72 -4.70
CA ASN A 77 7.39 -3.68 -5.06
C ASN A 77 6.64 -3.15 -3.84
N CYS A 78 6.33 -4.03 -2.87
CA CYS A 78 5.46 -3.72 -1.75
C CYS A 78 6.05 -4.23 -0.44
N TYR A 79 5.79 -3.47 0.61
CA TYR A 79 6.21 -3.72 1.97
C TYR A 79 5.03 -3.58 2.91
N VAL A 80 5.01 -4.38 3.96
CA VAL A 80 4.09 -4.21 5.08
C VAL A 80 4.91 -3.76 6.27
N LEU A 81 4.59 -2.59 6.82
CA LEU A 81 5.19 -2.11 8.05
C LEU A 81 4.53 -2.76 9.27
N PRO A 82 5.21 -2.77 10.41
CA PRO A 82 4.57 -3.12 11.67
C PRO A 82 3.30 -2.30 11.90
N GLN A 83 2.35 -2.85 12.63
CA GLN A 83 1.13 -2.17 13.02
C GLN A 83 1.48 -0.85 13.73
N VAL A 84 0.80 0.24 13.39
CA VAL A 84 1.08 1.57 13.93
C VAL A 84 0.82 1.58 15.43
N GLY A 85 1.83 1.93 16.23
CA GLY A 85 1.70 2.05 17.67
C GLY A 85 0.92 3.31 18.09
N ASP A 86 0.31 3.25 19.27
CA ASP A 86 -0.61 4.27 19.77
C ASP A 86 0.12 5.38 20.56
N SER A 87 1.17 5.93 19.97
CA SER A 87 1.91 7.10 20.48
C SER A 87 2.24 8.06 19.32
N ILE A 88 2.46 9.33 19.65
CA ILE A 88 2.90 10.32 18.64
C ILE A 88 4.23 9.89 18.03
N GLU A 89 5.13 9.37 18.83
CA GLU A 89 6.44 8.88 18.40
C GLU A 89 6.29 7.76 17.38
N ASP A 90 5.42 6.78 17.63
CA ASP A 90 5.19 5.65 16.71
C ASP A 90 4.48 6.08 15.43
N ILE A 91 3.52 7.01 15.53
CA ILE A 91 2.82 7.57 14.38
C ILE A 91 3.81 8.28 13.45
N TYR A 92 4.65 9.18 14.00
CA TYR A 92 5.64 9.90 13.18
C TYR A 92 6.83 9.03 12.77
N LYS A 93 7.18 8.01 13.54
CA LYS A 93 8.11 6.97 13.10
C LYS A 93 7.56 6.26 11.87
N THR A 94 6.28 5.90 11.87
CA THR A 94 5.62 5.31 10.69
C THR A 94 5.66 6.26 9.50
N CYS A 95 5.44 7.56 9.67
CA CYS A 95 5.59 8.56 8.61
C CYS A 95 7.01 8.56 8.02
N SER A 96 8.04 8.47 8.87
CA SER A 96 9.45 8.39 8.45
C SER A 96 9.73 7.12 7.67
N ASP A 97 9.23 5.97 8.13
CA ASP A 97 9.41 4.68 7.47
C ASP A 97 8.66 4.63 6.11
N LEU A 98 7.47 5.24 6.02
CA LEU A 98 6.74 5.47 4.77
C LEU A 98 7.58 6.29 3.78
N ALA A 99 8.03 7.47 4.22
CA ALA A 99 8.83 8.37 3.39
C ALA A 99 10.08 7.69 2.85
N ARG A 100 10.79 6.97 3.72
CA ARG A 100 11.98 6.21 3.36
C ARG A 100 11.67 5.12 2.33
N THR A 101 10.62 4.32 2.55
CA THR A 101 10.24 3.24 1.64
C THR A 101 9.79 3.78 0.28
N PHE A 102 9.02 4.86 0.26
CA PHE A 102 8.63 5.53 -0.98
C PHE A 102 9.83 6.08 -1.74
N SER A 103 10.82 6.66 -1.05
CA SER A 103 12.02 7.20 -1.70
C SER A 103 12.84 6.13 -2.44
N TYR A 104 12.75 4.86 -2.02
CA TYR A 104 13.32 3.71 -2.75
C TYR A 104 12.36 3.10 -3.78
N GLY A 105 11.18 3.66 -3.91
CA GLY A 105 10.19 3.22 -4.89
C GLY A 105 9.29 2.07 -4.44
N GLY A 106 9.29 1.68 -3.17
CA GLY A 106 8.37 0.68 -2.62
C GLY A 106 6.96 1.23 -2.43
N GLY A 107 5.95 0.38 -2.54
CA GLY A 107 4.61 0.63 -2.00
C GLY A 107 4.52 0.11 -0.57
N VAL A 108 3.63 0.66 0.24
CA VAL A 108 3.53 0.30 1.67
C VAL A 108 2.10 0.03 2.08
N GLY A 109 1.90 -1.01 2.90
CA GLY A 109 0.69 -1.25 3.68
C GLY A 109 0.96 -0.98 5.16
N ILE A 110 0.02 -0.28 5.82
CA ILE A 110 0.00 -0.07 7.26
C ILE A 110 -1.35 -0.46 7.85
N ASP A 111 -1.35 -0.86 9.12
CA ASP A 111 -2.56 -1.15 9.89
C ASP A 111 -2.65 -0.19 11.07
N ILE A 112 -3.79 0.51 11.18
CA ILE A 112 -4.04 1.54 12.20
C ILE A 112 -4.93 1.05 13.35
N SER A 113 -5.22 -0.24 13.41
CA SER A 113 -6.19 -0.81 14.37
C SER A 113 -5.81 -0.64 15.84
N LYS A 114 -4.53 -0.39 16.14
CA LYS A 114 -4.07 -0.12 17.51
C LYS A 114 -4.24 1.32 17.96
N LEU A 115 -4.44 2.25 17.03
CA LEU A 115 -4.64 3.64 17.39
C LEU A 115 -5.95 3.79 18.17
N ARG A 116 -5.90 4.58 19.25
CA ARG A 116 -7.10 4.85 20.06
C ARG A 116 -8.14 5.63 19.24
N PRO A 117 -9.43 5.38 19.49
CA PRO A 117 -10.50 6.07 18.80
C PRO A 117 -10.58 7.53 19.21
N LYS A 118 -11.27 8.34 18.40
CA LYS A 118 -11.55 9.74 18.66
C LYS A 118 -12.13 9.95 20.06
N ASP A 119 -11.78 11.07 20.66
CA ASP A 119 -12.15 11.49 22.01
C ASP A 119 -11.55 10.66 23.16
N SER A 120 -10.75 9.63 22.86
CA SER A 120 -10.01 8.88 23.89
C SER A 120 -9.03 9.75 24.64
N PHE A 121 -8.82 9.41 25.90
CA PHE A 121 -7.94 10.14 26.79
C PHE A 121 -6.48 10.11 26.31
N VAL A 122 -5.82 11.26 26.37
CA VAL A 122 -4.37 11.42 26.19
C VAL A 122 -3.80 12.23 27.35
N ASN A 123 -2.66 11.79 27.88
CA ASN A 123 -2.00 12.45 29.00
C ASN A 123 -1.12 13.62 28.52
N ASN A 124 -1.75 14.60 27.86
CA ASN A 124 -1.09 15.83 27.42
C ASN A 124 -2.07 17.02 27.51
N THR A 125 -1.66 18.18 27.02
CA THR A 125 -2.45 19.42 27.06
C THR A 125 -3.78 19.30 26.32
N ALA A 126 -3.86 18.48 25.25
CA ALA A 126 -5.08 18.28 24.46
C ALA A 126 -6.14 17.45 25.20
N ARG A 127 -5.72 16.60 26.14
CA ARG A 127 -6.55 15.66 26.93
C ARG A 127 -7.33 14.61 26.13
N LYS A 128 -7.63 14.87 24.87
CA LYS A 128 -8.37 13.99 23.96
C LYS A 128 -7.68 13.88 22.61
N THR A 129 -7.72 12.70 22.00
CA THR A 129 -7.18 12.47 20.65
C THR A 129 -8.21 12.83 19.58
N SER A 130 -7.71 13.15 18.40
CA SER A 130 -8.51 13.32 17.19
C SER A 130 -8.94 11.98 16.57
N GLY A 131 -8.35 10.85 17.01
CA GLY A 131 -8.71 9.50 16.58
C GLY A 131 -7.87 8.94 15.45
N ALA A 132 -8.03 7.64 15.21
CA ALA A 132 -7.28 6.89 14.20
C ALA A 132 -7.50 7.43 12.78
N CYS A 133 -8.76 7.73 12.43
CA CYS A 133 -9.12 8.23 11.09
C CYS A 133 -8.54 9.62 10.78
N SER A 134 -8.21 10.43 11.80
CA SER A 134 -7.59 11.74 11.57
C SER A 134 -6.13 11.62 11.14
N PHE A 135 -5.40 10.63 11.64
CA PHE A 135 -4.00 10.40 11.26
C PHE A 135 -3.83 9.84 9.84
N MET A 136 -4.91 9.31 9.24
CA MET A 136 -4.87 8.86 7.85
C MET A 136 -4.53 9.98 6.88
N ASP A 137 -4.96 11.22 7.15
CA ASP A 137 -4.61 12.37 6.33
C ASP A 137 -3.11 12.68 6.40
N THR A 138 -2.49 12.53 7.57
CA THR A 138 -1.04 12.67 7.75
C THR A 138 -0.28 11.64 6.92
N PHE A 139 -0.67 10.37 6.95
CA PHE A 139 -0.05 9.31 6.15
C PHE A 139 -0.26 9.53 4.64
N SER A 140 -1.45 9.98 4.25
CA SER A 140 -1.78 10.36 2.88
C SER A 140 -0.90 11.51 2.38
N GLN A 141 -0.67 12.53 3.21
CA GLN A 141 0.19 13.67 2.88
C GLN A 141 1.65 13.26 2.67
N VAL A 142 2.18 12.35 3.50
CA VAL A 142 3.53 11.78 3.29
C VAL A 142 3.62 11.12 1.93
N THR A 143 2.59 10.36 1.54
CA THR A 143 2.54 9.68 0.24
C THR A 143 2.51 10.66 -0.94
N GLU A 144 1.84 11.79 -0.78
CA GLU A 144 1.79 12.85 -1.80
C GLU A 144 3.14 13.56 -1.95
N THR A 145 3.78 13.87 -0.81
CA THR A 145 5.00 14.67 -0.76
C THR A 145 6.21 13.92 -1.31
N ILE A 146 6.30 12.61 -1.04
CA ILE A 146 7.45 11.80 -1.47
C ILE A 146 7.21 11.24 -2.88
N GLY A 147 7.67 11.98 -3.87
CA GLY A 147 7.63 11.59 -5.27
C GLY A 147 8.71 10.55 -5.64
N GLN A 148 8.42 9.72 -6.63
CA GLN A 148 9.32 8.70 -7.19
C GLN A 148 9.49 8.96 -8.70
N ASN A 149 10.34 9.90 -9.09
CA ASN A 149 10.70 10.15 -10.50
C ASN A 149 9.52 9.90 -11.50
N GLY A 150 8.43 10.66 -11.36
CA GLY A 150 7.20 10.53 -12.17
C GLY A 150 6.22 9.43 -11.71
N ARG A 151 6.48 8.74 -10.59
CA ARG A 151 5.56 7.79 -9.96
C ARG A 151 5.25 8.25 -8.54
N ARG A 152 3.98 8.24 -8.15
CA ARG A 152 3.56 8.55 -6.78
C ARG A 152 3.82 7.36 -5.86
N GLY A 153 4.02 7.61 -4.56
CA GLY A 153 3.99 6.57 -3.54
C GLY A 153 2.67 5.78 -3.61
N ALA A 154 2.70 4.51 -3.23
CA ALA A 154 1.51 3.68 -3.14
C ALA A 154 1.32 3.27 -1.67
N LEU A 155 0.26 3.77 -1.06
CA LEU A 155 -0.10 3.50 0.33
C LEU A 155 -1.41 2.72 0.40
N MET A 156 -1.46 1.70 1.26
CA MET A 156 -2.70 1.07 1.72
C MET A 156 -2.79 1.23 3.23
N ILE A 157 -3.93 1.70 3.71
CA ILE A 157 -4.24 1.79 5.14
C ILE A 157 -5.34 0.79 5.45
N SER A 158 -5.17 -0.02 6.50
CA SER A 158 -6.17 -0.96 6.95
C SER A 158 -6.60 -0.70 8.39
N ILE A 159 -7.83 -1.13 8.69
CA ILE A 159 -8.41 -1.11 10.03
C ILE A 159 -9.13 -2.44 10.29
N ASP A 160 -9.17 -2.86 11.55
CA ASP A 160 -9.92 -4.06 11.97
C ASP A 160 -11.43 -3.80 12.00
N CYS A 161 -12.21 -4.80 11.65
CA CYS A 161 -13.67 -4.73 11.71
C CYS A 161 -14.25 -4.56 13.13
N THR A 162 -13.42 -4.67 14.17
CA THR A 162 -13.80 -4.43 15.56
C THR A 162 -13.48 -3.01 16.04
N HIS A 163 -12.78 -2.20 15.26
CA HIS A 163 -12.35 -0.88 15.72
C HIS A 163 -13.52 0.10 15.90
N PRO A 164 -13.59 0.92 16.96
CA PRO A 164 -14.71 1.86 17.21
C PRO A 164 -14.94 2.89 16.10
N GLU A 165 -13.89 3.31 15.38
CA GLU A 165 -13.99 4.23 14.23
C GLU A 165 -14.23 3.51 12.88
N LEU A 166 -14.66 2.25 12.87
CA LEU A 166 -14.88 1.49 11.65
C LEU A 166 -15.85 2.20 10.69
N LEU A 167 -16.94 2.77 11.20
CA LEU A 167 -17.93 3.43 10.35
C LEU A 167 -17.37 4.70 9.72
N ASP A 168 -16.64 5.52 10.48
CA ASP A 168 -15.97 6.72 9.98
C ASP A 168 -14.91 6.36 8.94
N PHE A 169 -14.16 5.27 9.17
CA PHE A 169 -13.18 4.76 8.22
C PHE A 169 -13.82 4.34 6.90
N ILE A 170 -14.95 3.63 6.94
CA ILE A 170 -15.67 3.19 5.74
C ILE A 170 -16.15 4.38 4.90
N GLU A 171 -16.59 5.44 5.55
CA GLU A 171 -17.18 6.61 4.90
C GLU A 171 -16.16 7.70 4.54
N ILE A 172 -14.90 7.57 4.98
CA ILE A 172 -13.90 8.65 4.85
C ILE A 172 -13.68 9.11 3.41
N LYS A 173 -13.82 8.21 2.43
CA LYS A 173 -13.69 8.49 1.00
C LYS A 173 -14.91 9.18 0.37
N ASN A 174 -16.00 9.34 1.11
CA ASN A 174 -17.13 10.14 0.67
C ASN A 174 -16.78 11.64 0.66
N ASP A 175 -15.79 12.03 1.47
CA ASP A 175 -15.12 13.33 1.36
C ASP A 175 -13.93 13.17 0.39
N LEU A 176 -14.04 13.76 -0.79
CA LEU A 176 -13.05 13.63 -1.87
C LEU A 176 -11.72 14.35 -1.60
N ASP A 177 -11.69 15.21 -0.58
CA ASP A 177 -10.49 15.94 -0.17
C ASP A 177 -9.68 15.18 0.90
N ARG A 178 -10.25 14.11 1.47
CA ARG A 178 -9.61 13.32 2.51
C ARG A 178 -8.93 12.05 1.98
N VAL A 179 -7.77 11.74 2.55
CA VAL A 179 -7.03 10.49 2.31
C VAL A 179 -6.83 10.20 0.81
N THR A 180 -6.58 11.23 0.00
CA THR A 180 -6.58 11.17 -1.46
C THR A 180 -5.46 10.30 -2.06
N LYS A 181 -4.40 10.00 -1.30
CA LYS A 181 -3.21 9.29 -1.78
C LYS A 181 -3.01 7.92 -1.12
N ALA A 182 -4.03 7.40 -0.46
CA ALA A 182 -4.00 6.06 0.11
C ALA A 182 -5.23 5.25 -0.32
N ASN A 183 -5.04 3.98 -0.62
CA ASN A 183 -6.13 3.01 -0.68
C ASN A 183 -6.50 2.60 0.74
N ILE A 184 -7.76 2.26 0.97
CA ILE A 184 -8.23 1.83 2.28
C ILE A 184 -8.85 0.42 2.23
N SER A 185 -8.69 -0.34 3.32
CA SER A 185 -9.19 -1.70 3.40
C SER A 185 -9.64 -2.03 4.83
N VAL A 186 -10.74 -2.76 4.95
CA VAL A 186 -11.20 -3.32 6.23
C VAL A 186 -10.75 -4.76 6.35
N ARG A 187 -10.09 -5.07 7.47
CA ARG A 187 -9.72 -6.42 7.84
C ARG A 187 -10.89 -7.10 8.53
N VAL A 188 -11.43 -8.15 7.91
CA VAL A 188 -12.54 -8.92 8.45
C VAL A 188 -12.10 -10.27 8.96
N THR A 189 -12.86 -10.84 9.90
CA THR A 189 -12.71 -12.18 10.43
C THR A 189 -13.85 -13.08 9.98
N ASP A 190 -13.67 -14.39 10.09
CA ASP A 190 -14.73 -15.37 9.87
C ASP A 190 -15.93 -15.11 10.79
N ASP A 191 -15.67 -14.71 12.05
CA ASP A 191 -16.74 -14.42 13.01
C ASP A 191 -17.57 -13.20 12.60
N PHE A 192 -16.93 -12.15 12.07
CA PHE A 192 -17.64 -11.02 11.50
C PHE A 192 -18.52 -11.47 10.32
N MET A 193 -17.98 -12.27 9.41
CA MET A 193 -18.75 -12.73 8.25
C MET A 193 -19.89 -13.68 8.64
N ARG A 194 -19.72 -14.53 9.66
CA ARG A 194 -20.81 -15.32 10.24
C ARG A 194 -21.88 -14.42 10.86
N ALA A 195 -21.46 -13.38 11.60
CA ALA A 195 -22.40 -12.41 12.16
C ALA A 195 -23.19 -11.67 11.08
N VAL A 196 -22.58 -11.37 9.93
CA VAL A 196 -23.27 -10.80 8.76
C VAL A 196 -24.35 -11.74 8.21
N ILE A 197 -23.99 -13.02 8.03
CA ILE A 197 -24.92 -14.04 7.47
C ILE A 197 -26.10 -14.29 8.42
N GLU A 198 -25.80 -14.39 9.72
CA GLU A 198 -26.76 -14.69 10.78
C GLU A 198 -27.55 -13.46 11.29
N ASP A 199 -27.26 -12.28 10.75
CA ASP A 199 -27.85 -10.99 11.15
C ASP A 199 -27.67 -10.67 12.64
N ARG A 200 -26.49 -11.03 13.19
CA ARG A 200 -26.15 -10.81 14.59
C ARG A 200 -25.64 -9.39 14.84
N ASP A 201 -25.66 -9.03 16.11
CA ASP A 201 -24.95 -7.87 16.60
C ASP A 201 -23.44 -8.07 16.49
N TRP A 202 -22.74 -6.96 16.30
CA TRP A 202 -21.28 -6.90 16.21
C TRP A 202 -20.76 -5.83 17.16
N GLU A 203 -19.80 -6.19 18.00
CA GLU A 203 -19.21 -5.27 18.96
C GLU A 203 -17.96 -4.59 18.35
N LEU A 204 -17.99 -3.27 18.33
CA LEU A 204 -16.79 -2.44 18.13
C LEU A 204 -16.19 -2.20 19.50
N TYR A 205 -14.88 -2.45 19.62
CA TYR A 205 -14.22 -2.51 20.89
C TYR A 205 -12.80 -1.94 20.85
N TYR A 206 -12.47 -1.12 21.85
CA TYR A 206 -11.12 -0.64 22.13
C TYR A 206 -10.90 -0.62 23.64
N LYS A 207 -9.72 -1.06 24.06
CA LYS A 207 -9.31 -1.02 25.45
C LYS A 207 -7.89 -0.50 25.60
N SER A 208 -7.70 0.48 26.47
CA SER A 208 -6.41 0.94 26.97
C SER A 208 -6.31 0.74 28.47
N GLU A 209 -5.21 1.19 29.07
CA GLU A 209 -5.04 1.17 30.53
C GLU A 209 -6.01 2.12 31.26
N HIS A 210 -6.53 3.15 30.54
CA HIS A 210 -7.29 4.24 31.14
C HIS A 210 -8.77 4.23 30.77
N GLU A 211 -9.15 3.54 29.71
CA GLU A 211 -10.53 3.55 29.22
C GLU A 211 -10.86 2.29 28.41
N GLU A 212 -12.15 2.03 28.32
CA GLU A 212 -12.71 1.00 27.49
C GLU A 212 -13.89 1.57 26.70
N THR A 213 -13.85 1.42 25.37
CA THR A 213 -14.92 1.86 24.48
C THR A 213 -15.59 0.64 23.88
N ARG A 214 -16.92 0.57 24.00
CA ARG A 214 -17.75 -0.46 23.37
C ARG A 214 -18.92 0.17 22.64
N LYS A 215 -19.19 -0.31 21.44
CA LYS A 215 -20.37 0.09 20.66
C LYS A 215 -20.91 -1.16 19.95
N VAL A 216 -22.20 -1.41 20.09
CA VAL A 216 -22.86 -2.53 19.42
C VAL A 216 -23.58 -2.01 18.19
N ILE A 217 -23.38 -2.69 17.07
CA ILE A 217 -23.98 -2.40 15.76
C ILE A 217 -24.44 -3.69 15.09
N LYS A 218 -25.25 -3.62 14.04
CA LYS A 218 -25.61 -4.78 13.23
C LYS A 218 -24.49 -5.08 12.22
N ALA A 219 -23.92 -6.30 12.27
CA ALA A 219 -22.87 -6.73 11.33
C ALA A 219 -23.32 -6.58 9.88
N LYS A 220 -24.55 -6.92 9.58
CA LYS A 220 -25.15 -6.83 8.23
C LYS A 220 -25.26 -5.39 7.72
N GLU A 221 -25.52 -4.42 8.60
CA GLU A 221 -25.55 -3.01 8.24
C GLU A 221 -24.15 -2.49 7.89
N VAL A 222 -23.15 -2.88 8.67
CA VAL A 222 -21.74 -2.56 8.37
C VAL A 222 -21.35 -3.13 7.00
N PHE A 223 -21.68 -4.39 6.74
CA PHE A 223 -21.34 -5.02 5.47
C PHE A 223 -22.05 -4.36 4.28
N ARG A 224 -23.33 -3.97 4.45
CA ARG A 224 -24.05 -3.18 3.42
C ARG A 224 -23.39 -1.84 3.17
N MET A 225 -22.93 -1.16 4.22
CA MET A 225 -22.21 0.11 4.10
C MET A 225 -20.89 -0.07 3.34
N LEU A 226 -20.12 -1.13 3.66
CA LEU A 226 -18.91 -1.50 2.92
C LEU A 226 -19.22 -1.72 1.43
N CYS A 227 -20.21 -2.53 1.11
CA CYS A 227 -20.61 -2.80 -0.27
C CYS A 227 -21.04 -1.53 -1.01
N LYS A 228 -21.84 -0.66 -0.37
CA LYS A 228 -22.31 0.60 -0.96
C LYS A 228 -21.16 1.55 -1.25
N ASN A 229 -20.25 1.74 -0.30
CA ASN A 229 -19.10 2.63 -0.50
C ASN A 229 -18.13 2.05 -1.53
N ASN A 230 -17.87 0.75 -1.51
CA ASN A 230 -17.07 0.09 -2.53
C ASN A 230 -17.66 0.22 -3.93
N TRP A 231 -18.98 0.09 -4.07
CA TRP A 231 -19.67 0.32 -5.35
C TRP A 231 -19.49 1.76 -5.85
N ASN A 232 -19.61 2.74 -4.96
CA ASN A 232 -19.57 4.16 -5.34
C ASN A 232 -18.13 4.65 -5.61
N MET A 233 -17.17 4.22 -4.79
CA MET A 233 -15.82 4.80 -4.72
C MET A 233 -14.72 3.78 -5.02
N ALA A 234 -15.07 2.50 -5.28
CA ALA A 234 -14.14 1.37 -5.37
C ALA A 234 -13.33 1.11 -4.05
N GLU A 235 -13.74 1.73 -2.95
CA GLU A 235 -13.15 1.64 -1.61
C GLU A 235 -14.21 1.80 -0.52
N PRO A 236 -13.97 1.25 0.70
CA PRO A 236 -12.85 0.40 1.08
C PRO A 236 -12.90 -1.00 0.44
N LYS A 237 -11.75 -1.64 0.35
CA LYS A 237 -11.67 -3.08 0.04
C LYS A 237 -11.82 -3.90 1.32
N VAL A 238 -12.08 -5.19 1.16
CA VAL A 238 -12.18 -6.15 2.27
C VAL A 238 -11.11 -7.21 2.09
N TYR A 239 -10.41 -7.58 3.16
CA TYR A 239 -9.51 -8.73 3.16
C TYR A 239 -9.63 -9.52 4.46
N TRP A 240 -9.36 -10.83 4.38
CA TRP A 240 -9.41 -11.72 5.54
C TRP A 240 -8.16 -11.61 6.40
N ALA A 241 -8.37 -11.57 7.72
CA ALA A 241 -7.31 -11.87 8.67
C ALA A 241 -7.09 -13.39 8.65
N ILE A 242 -5.90 -13.81 8.28
CA ILE A 242 -5.44 -15.19 8.39
C ILE A 242 -4.83 -15.40 9.77
#